data_4aa9c798c583b7e26d4692353dcd077c
#
_entry.id   4aa9c798c583b7e26d4692353dcd077c
#
_cell.length_a   1.000
_cell.length_b   1.000
_cell.length_c   1.000
_cell.angle_alpha   90.00
_cell.angle_beta   90.00
_cell.angle_gamma   90.00
#
_symmetry.space_group_name_H-M   'P 1'
#
loop_
_entity.id
_entity.type
_entity.pdbx_description
1 polymer ?
#
loop_
_entity_poly.entity_id
_entity_poly.type
_entity_poly.pdbx_seq_one_letter_code
_entity_poly.pdbx_strand_id
1 'polypeptide(L)'
;MKRPAPALILLLLCVSQADAQTVRGTPHDLSASSPTSGPKAATETQICVFCHTPHGAYAGSSLWNHRLSAATSYTLPSSPTLLSTPSNPPDGSSKLCLSCHDGTVAIGAVLLASQRRDTTVPMIRTGPGGGMPSLPAPGEHQSPNLGTDLSGTHPISLAVNELLLSDKNAQFADSQVSLRLAFPPPGDPVRLSPTGNLYRGAPGKEGRGVQCTSCHDPHDNRNGKFLVKPVLDRSGQGAPAPGSTLCETCHPAQ
;
A
#
# COMPACT_ATOMS: atom_id res chain seq x y z
N MET A 1 49.88 -45.80 -26.86
CA MET A 1 48.79 -45.59 -25.91
C MET A 1 48.59 -44.08 -25.72
N LYS A 2 47.55 -43.51 -26.34
CA LYS A 2 47.19 -42.07 -26.27
C LYS A 2 46.22 -41.86 -25.09
N ARG A 3 46.57 -41.02 -24.11
CA ARG A 3 45.69 -40.68 -22.99
C ARG A 3 44.60 -39.70 -23.50
N PRO A 4 43.32 -39.89 -23.10
CA PRO A 4 42.29 -38.93 -23.45
C PRO A 4 42.44 -37.67 -22.57
N ALA A 5 42.24 -36.52 -23.18
CA ALA A 5 42.21 -35.22 -22.48
C ALA A 5 40.91 -35.08 -21.66
N PRO A 6 40.93 -34.48 -20.48
CA PRO A 6 39.73 -34.26 -19.72
C PRO A 6 38.85 -33.18 -20.39
N ALA A 7 37.62 -33.53 -20.68
CA ALA A 7 36.60 -32.57 -21.11
C ALA A 7 36.16 -31.68 -19.94
N LEU A 8 36.48 -30.41 -20.01
CA LEU A 8 36.02 -29.39 -19.02
C LEU A 8 34.55 -29.10 -19.28
N ILE A 9 33.67 -29.68 -18.47
CA ILE A 9 32.23 -29.37 -18.49
C ILE A 9 32.05 -28.02 -17.80
N LEU A 10 31.85 -26.97 -18.62
CA LEU A 10 31.50 -25.65 -18.14
C LEU A 10 30.03 -25.65 -17.70
N LEU A 11 29.79 -25.76 -16.38
CA LEU A 11 28.47 -25.65 -15.79
C LEU A 11 28.04 -24.18 -15.85
N LEU A 12 27.22 -23.81 -16.85
CA LEU A 12 26.54 -22.52 -16.85
C LEU A 12 25.49 -22.50 -15.73
N LEU A 13 25.87 -21.92 -14.60
CA LEU A 13 24.92 -21.54 -13.58
C LEU A 13 24.06 -20.39 -14.13
N CYS A 14 22.86 -20.71 -14.59
CA CYS A 14 21.80 -19.71 -14.79
C CYS A 14 21.45 -19.16 -13.40
N VAL A 15 22.09 -18.09 -13.01
CA VAL A 15 21.65 -17.28 -11.86
C VAL A 15 20.39 -16.58 -12.34
N SER A 16 19.22 -17.11 -12.00
CA SER A 16 17.97 -16.35 -12.09
C SER A 16 18.15 -15.14 -11.17
N GLN A 17 18.32 -13.97 -11.76
CA GLN A 17 18.25 -12.73 -11.00
C GLN A 17 16.81 -12.64 -10.49
N ALA A 18 16.62 -12.87 -9.21
CA ALA A 18 15.40 -12.48 -8.55
C ALA A 18 15.34 -10.96 -8.69
N ASP A 19 14.38 -10.46 -9.46
CA ASP A 19 14.11 -9.04 -9.54
C ASP A 19 13.77 -8.58 -8.12
N ALA A 20 14.74 -7.92 -7.47
CA ALA A 20 14.51 -7.33 -6.16
C ALA A 20 13.43 -6.27 -6.31
N GLN A 21 12.36 -6.42 -5.55
CA GLN A 21 11.34 -5.38 -5.43
C GLN A 21 12.05 -4.07 -5.08
N THR A 22 11.78 -3.01 -5.81
CA THR A 22 12.49 -1.75 -5.63
C THR A 22 11.55 -0.55 -5.79
N VAL A 23 11.71 0.41 -4.90
CA VAL A 23 11.06 1.73 -4.99
C VAL A 23 11.70 2.58 -6.09
N ARG A 24 12.97 2.31 -6.43
CA ARG A 24 13.72 3.11 -7.41
C ARG A 24 13.00 3.17 -8.76
N GLY A 25 12.86 4.39 -9.29
CA GLY A 25 12.22 4.64 -10.57
C GLY A 25 10.69 4.48 -10.58
N THR A 26 10.06 4.23 -9.43
CA THR A 26 8.60 4.22 -9.28
C THR A 26 8.07 5.58 -8.82
N PRO A 27 6.75 5.82 -8.80
CA PRO A 27 6.18 7.05 -8.23
C PRO A 27 6.53 7.30 -6.76
N HIS A 28 6.94 6.29 -5.99
CA HIS A 28 7.43 6.43 -4.62
C HIS A 28 8.94 6.72 -4.53
N ASP A 29 9.66 6.75 -5.64
CA ASP A 29 11.02 7.29 -5.69
C ASP A 29 10.95 8.82 -5.64
N LEU A 30 10.94 9.36 -4.44
CA LEU A 30 10.87 10.80 -4.18
C LEU A 30 12.24 11.47 -4.16
N SER A 31 13.30 10.77 -4.50
CA SER A 31 14.66 11.33 -4.54
C SER A 31 14.85 12.35 -5.66
N ALA A 32 15.84 13.22 -5.54
CA ALA A 32 16.17 14.20 -6.56
C ALA A 32 16.55 13.56 -7.91
N SER A 33 17.06 12.33 -7.89
CA SER A 33 17.43 11.55 -9.08
C SER A 33 16.26 10.75 -9.68
N SER A 34 15.07 10.83 -9.11
CA SER A 34 13.90 10.12 -9.63
C SER A 34 13.61 10.51 -11.09
N PRO A 35 13.45 9.53 -11.99
CA PRO A 35 13.09 9.78 -13.38
C PRO A 35 11.60 10.09 -13.58
N THR A 36 10.76 9.93 -12.53
CA THR A 36 9.31 10.08 -12.64
C THR A 36 8.89 11.54 -12.83
N SER A 37 7.69 11.73 -13.38
CA SER A 37 7.10 13.07 -13.56
C SER A 37 6.42 13.60 -12.29
N GLY A 38 6.27 12.77 -11.26
CA GLY A 38 5.61 13.11 -10.00
C GLY A 38 6.43 14.00 -9.06
N PRO A 39 5.97 14.17 -7.82
CA PRO A 39 6.70 14.88 -6.79
C PRO A 39 8.07 14.27 -6.56
N LYS A 40 9.08 15.12 -6.36
CA LYS A 40 10.42 14.69 -6.00
C LYS A 40 11.18 15.78 -5.24
N ALA A 41 12.21 15.37 -4.51
CA ALA A 41 13.07 16.30 -3.82
C ALA A 41 13.88 17.18 -4.79
N ALA A 42 14.19 18.40 -4.35
CA ALA A 42 15.09 19.28 -5.10
C ALA A 42 16.55 18.79 -5.02
N THR A 43 16.98 18.26 -3.87
CA THR A 43 18.39 17.91 -3.60
C THR A 43 18.59 16.60 -2.84
N GLU A 44 17.58 16.10 -2.07
CA GLU A 44 17.72 14.85 -1.31
C GLU A 44 17.79 13.64 -2.25
N THR A 45 18.84 12.82 -2.11
CA THR A 45 19.11 11.67 -3.00
C THR A 45 18.74 10.33 -2.38
N GLN A 46 18.50 10.27 -1.07
CA GLN A 46 18.11 9.06 -0.38
C GLN A 46 16.63 8.73 -0.66
N ILE A 47 16.37 7.56 -1.23
CA ILE A 47 15.00 7.14 -1.61
C ILE A 47 14.18 6.82 -0.37
N CYS A 48 14.75 6.08 0.59
CA CYS A 48 14.00 5.50 1.72
C CYS A 48 13.66 6.53 2.79
N VAL A 49 14.35 7.68 2.83
CA VAL A 49 14.26 8.66 3.93
C VAL A 49 12.88 9.31 4.05
N PHE A 50 12.11 9.37 2.97
CA PHE A 50 10.76 9.95 2.97
C PHE A 50 9.76 9.10 3.75
N CYS A 51 10.03 7.80 3.87
CA CYS A 51 9.15 6.82 4.53
C CYS A 51 9.77 6.23 5.79
N HIS A 52 11.09 6.04 5.82
CA HIS A 52 11.79 5.31 6.89
C HIS A 52 13.01 6.04 7.42
N THR A 53 13.27 5.85 8.71
CA THR A 53 14.51 6.24 9.38
C THR A 53 14.96 5.14 10.34
N PRO A 54 16.26 4.83 10.42
CA PRO A 54 16.76 3.76 11.30
C PRO A 54 16.59 4.07 12.80
N HIS A 55 16.43 5.34 13.16
CA HIS A 55 16.23 5.80 14.54
C HIS A 55 15.47 7.14 14.55
N GLY A 56 14.82 7.45 15.66
CA GLY A 56 14.03 8.69 15.81
C GLY A 56 12.69 8.66 15.05
N ALA A 57 12.24 7.48 14.62
CA ALA A 57 10.95 7.24 13.98
C ALA A 57 9.78 7.42 14.96
N TYR A 58 8.56 7.45 14.44
CA TYR A 58 7.37 7.29 15.26
C TYR A 58 7.39 5.97 16.03
N ALA A 59 7.17 6.03 17.33
CA ALA A 59 7.10 4.85 18.17
C ALA A 59 5.97 3.91 17.70
N GLY A 60 6.31 2.62 17.54
CA GLY A 60 5.35 1.59 17.17
C GLY A 60 4.92 1.56 15.70
N SER A 61 5.63 2.23 14.80
CA SER A 61 5.40 2.15 13.36
C SER A 61 6.68 1.75 12.65
N SER A 62 6.61 0.93 11.63
CA SER A 62 7.68 0.39 10.78
C SER A 62 8.84 1.37 10.46
N LEU A 63 9.45 1.96 11.49
CA LEU A 63 10.46 3.03 11.41
C LEU A 63 9.97 4.25 10.61
N TRP A 64 8.67 4.58 10.72
CA TRP A 64 8.04 5.63 9.92
C TRP A 64 8.67 7.00 10.18
N ASN A 65 9.06 7.65 9.11
CA ASN A 65 9.80 8.92 9.16
C ASN A 65 8.97 10.14 8.71
N HIS A 66 7.84 9.94 8.08
CA HIS A 66 7.00 11.06 7.64
C HIS A 66 6.11 11.56 8.78
N ARG A 67 5.81 12.86 8.82
CA ARG A 67 4.80 13.41 9.73
C ARG A 67 3.43 12.82 9.42
N LEU A 68 2.69 12.46 10.45
CA LEU A 68 1.35 11.91 10.26
C LEU A 68 0.37 12.98 9.75
N SER A 69 -0.73 12.54 9.16
CA SER A 69 -1.82 13.41 8.70
C SER A 69 -2.22 14.44 9.76
N ALA A 70 -2.53 15.64 9.31
CA ALA A 70 -3.09 16.71 10.16
C ALA A 70 -4.61 16.55 10.36
N ALA A 71 -5.28 15.68 9.59
CA ALA A 71 -6.69 15.41 9.72
C ALA A 71 -6.99 14.60 10.99
N THR A 72 -7.95 15.06 11.78
CA THR A 72 -8.43 14.38 13.00
C THR A 72 -9.64 13.50 12.75
N SER A 73 -10.28 13.63 11.58
CA SER A 73 -11.42 12.83 11.14
C SER A 73 -11.50 12.81 9.62
N TYR A 74 -12.19 11.81 9.07
CA TYR A 74 -12.42 11.60 7.65
C TYR A 74 -13.89 11.29 7.39
N THR A 75 -14.40 11.64 6.21
CA THR A 75 -15.65 11.08 5.71
C THR A 75 -15.35 9.67 5.18
N LEU A 76 -15.93 8.66 5.82
CA LEU A 76 -15.66 7.25 5.48
C LEU A 76 -16.82 6.64 4.70
N PRO A 77 -16.60 5.55 3.93
CA PRO A 77 -17.66 4.80 3.31
C PRO A 77 -18.69 4.34 4.34
N SER A 78 -19.96 4.37 3.97
CA SER A 78 -21.07 3.88 4.77
C SER A 78 -21.97 2.98 3.92
N SER A 79 -22.24 1.78 4.40
CA SER A 79 -23.10 0.79 3.73
C SER A 79 -23.63 -0.22 4.76
N PRO A 80 -24.84 -0.72 4.60
CA PRO A 80 -25.35 -1.83 5.41
C PRO A 80 -24.55 -3.13 5.21
N THR A 81 -23.81 -3.23 4.11
CA THR A 81 -22.98 -4.40 3.80
C THR A 81 -21.57 -4.33 4.42
N LEU A 82 -21.21 -3.23 5.10
CA LEU A 82 -19.92 -3.16 5.79
C LEU A 82 -19.81 -4.25 6.88
N LEU A 83 -18.65 -4.90 6.90
CA LEU A 83 -18.36 -5.97 7.87
C LEU A 83 -18.32 -5.44 9.30
N SER A 84 -17.71 -4.29 9.49
CA SER A 84 -17.60 -3.58 10.77
C SER A 84 -17.50 -2.07 10.53
N THR A 85 -17.59 -1.27 11.58
CA THR A 85 -17.38 0.18 11.48
C THR A 85 -15.89 0.46 11.31
N PRO A 86 -15.48 1.17 10.25
CA PRO A 86 -14.08 1.57 10.08
C PRO A 86 -13.61 2.50 11.21
N SER A 87 -12.34 2.41 11.58
CA SER A 87 -11.73 3.36 12.51
C SER A 87 -11.70 4.77 11.90
N ASN A 88 -12.05 5.78 12.69
CA ASN A 88 -11.98 7.18 12.29
C ASN A 88 -11.27 8.04 13.36
N PRO A 89 -10.10 8.62 13.07
CA PRO A 89 -9.37 8.55 11.80
C PRO A 89 -8.88 7.14 11.49
N PRO A 90 -8.55 6.84 10.20
CA PRO A 90 -7.97 5.57 9.81
C PRO A 90 -6.71 5.23 10.60
N ASP A 91 -6.57 3.94 10.93
CA ASP A 91 -5.49 3.40 11.76
C ASP A 91 -4.49 2.53 10.96
N GLY A 92 -3.67 1.77 11.66
CA GLY A 92 -2.75 0.81 11.06
C GLY A 92 -1.85 1.41 9.98
N SER A 93 -1.61 0.66 8.91
CA SER A 93 -0.82 1.13 7.78
C SER A 93 -1.52 2.19 6.92
N SER A 94 -2.85 2.23 6.91
CA SER A 94 -3.60 3.27 6.19
C SER A 94 -3.30 4.67 6.71
N LYS A 95 -3.14 4.82 8.02
CA LYS A 95 -2.70 6.07 8.65
C LYS A 95 -1.36 6.57 8.09
N LEU A 96 -0.43 5.64 7.81
CA LEU A 96 0.88 5.97 7.26
C LEU A 96 0.76 6.43 5.80
N CYS A 97 -0.03 5.74 5.00
CA CYS A 97 -0.27 6.11 3.61
C CYS A 97 -0.94 7.49 3.50
N LEU A 98 -1.98 7.71 4.30
CA LEU A 98 -2.72 8.98 4.32
C LEU A 98 -1.88 10.17 4.78
N SER A 99 -0.77 9.95 5.50
CA SER A 99 0.14 11.04 5.86
C SER A 99 0.70 11.81 4.65
N CYS A 100 0.72 11.17 3.48
CA CYS A 100 1.02 11.82 2.20
C CYS A 100 -0.22 11.94 1.32
N HIS A 101 -1.05 10.88 1.27
CA HIS A 101 -2.12 10.74 0.28
C HIS A 101 -3.41 11.49 0.61
N ASP A 102 -3.56 12.08 1.80
CA ASP A 102 -4.71 12.96 2.11
C ASP A 102 -4.46 14.45 1.81
N GLY A 103 -3.23 14.78 1.42
CA GLY A 103 -2.85 16.16 1.04
C GLY A 103 -2.75 17.14 2.21
N THR A 104 -2.91 16.72 3.46
CA THR A 104 -2.90 17.60 4.64
C THR A 104 -1.51 17.96 5.14
N VAL A 105 -0.50 17.18 4.74
CA VAL A 105 0.91 17.35 5.13
C VAL A 105 1.79 17.45 3.88
N ALA A 106 2.82 18.29 3.94
CA ALA A 106 3.78 18.40 2.86
C ALA A 106 4.57 17.09 2.68
N ILE A 107 4.72 16.60 1.44
CA ILE A 107 5.40 15.33 1.12
C ILE A 107 6.83 15.27 1.66
N GLY A 108 7.51 16.41 1.75
CA GLY A 108 8.85 16.50 2.31
C GLY A 108 8.92 16.61 3.84
N ALA A 109 7.79 16.58 4.55
CA ALA A 109 7.75 16.76 6.01
C ALA A 109 8.15 15.48 6.74
N VAL A 110 9.44 15.33 7.02
CA VAL A 110 10.03 14.15 7.65
C VAL A 110 10.57 14.44 9.05
N LEU A 111 10.66 13.42 9.89
CA LEU A 111 11.19 13.51 11.25
C LEU A 111 12.71 13.64 11.26
N LEU A 112 13.37 13.00 10.30
CA LEU A 112 14.82 13.01 10.16
C LEU A 112 15.24 12.93 8.68
N ALA A 113 16.02 13.90 8.22
CA ALA A 113 16.68 13.83 6.93
C ALA A 113 18.05 14.52 7.03
N SER A 114 19.07 13.94 6.40
CA SER A 114 20.44 14.51 6.36
C SER A 114 20.92 15.02 7.74
N GLN A 115 20.67 14.23 8.80
CA GLN A 115 20.99 14.52 10.21
C GLN A 115 20.18 15.70 10.83
N ARG A 116 19.19 16.24 10.12
CA ARG A 116 18.28 17.26 10.63
C ARG A 116 17.00 16.60 11.15
N ARG A 117 16.63 16.96 12.36
CA ARG A 117 15.36 16.52 12.96
C ARG A 117 14.23 17.46 12.59
N ASP A 118 13.03 16.89 12.47
CA ASP A 118 11.76 17.60 12.28
C ASP A 118 11.87 18.66 11.16
N THR A 119 12.26 18.19 10.00
CA THR A 119 12.59 19.06 8.86
C THR A 119 11.63 18.86 7.69
N THR A 120 11.56 19.83 6.82
CA THR A 120 10.87 19.68 5.54
C THR A 120 11.92 19.68 4.43
N VAL A 121 12.05 18.53 3.75
CA VAL A 121 12.87 18.39 2.54
C VAL A 121 12.23 19.24 1.44
N PRO A 122 12.98 20.14 0.79
CA PRO A 122 12.46 20.90 -0.33
C PRO A 122 12.04 19.98 -1.48
N MET A 123 10.76 20.05 -1.86
CA MET A 123 10.18 19.25 -2.93
C MET A 123 9.81 20.11 -4.12
N ILE A 124 9.78 19.52 -5.30
CA ILE A 124 9.27 20.10 -6.55
C ILE A 124 8.13 19.24 -7.08
N ARG A 125 7.30 19.80 -7.96
CA ARG A 125 6.13 19.14 -8.57
C ARG A 125 5.09 18.66 -7.54
N THR A 126 4.97 19.38 -6.44
CA THR A 126 3.97 19.12 -5.41
C THR A 126 2.71 19.94 -5.65
N GLY A 127 1.64 19.60 -4.95
CA GLY A 127 0.44 20.41 -4.84
C GLY A 127 0.62 21.61 -3.89
N PRO A 128 -0.46 22.34 -3.61
CA PRO A 128 -0.46 23.47 -2.69
C PRO A 128 0.13 23.10 -1.32
N GLY A 129 0.91 24.00 -0.73
CA GLY A 129 1.55 23.78 0.55
C GLY A 129 2.61 22.65 0.57
N GLY A 130 3.07 22.19 -0.60
CA GLY A 130 4.00 21.06 -0.70
C GLY A 130 3.32 19.69 -0.58
N GLY A 131 2.00 19.64 -0.49
CA GLY A 131 1.24 18.41 -0.36
C GLY A 131 1.16 17.59 -1.65
N MET A 132 0.38 16.50 -1.59
CA MET A 132 0.13 15.64 -2.75
C MET A 132 -0.62 16.42 -3.84
N PRO A 133 -0.22 16.32 -5.13
CA PRO A 133 -0.94 16.95 -6.22
C PRO A 133 -2.37 16.40 -6.35
N SER A 134 -3.35 17.28 -6.56
CA SER A 134 -4.75 16.89 -6.77
C SER A 134 -5.06 16.46 -8.21
N LEU A 135 -4.17 16.76 -9.15
CA LEU A 135 -4.32 16.34 -10.55
C LEU A 135 -3.59 15.01 -10.77
N PRO A 136 -4.21 14.06 -11.48
CA PRO A 136 -3.51 12.86 -11.89
C PRO A 136 -2.31 13.19 -12.80
N ALA A 137 -1.30 12.35 -12.80
CA ALA A 137 -0.23 12.44 -13.77
C ALA A 137 -0.79 12.22 -15.20
N PRO A 138 -0.12 12.72 -16.25
CA PRO A 138 -0.54 12.47 -17.62
C PRO A 138 -0.71 10.96 -17.89
N GLY A 139 -1.90 10.57 -18.37
CA GLY A 139 -2.26 9.17 -18.59
C GLY A 139 -2.89 8.44 -17.39
N GLU A 140 -2.94 9.06 -16.22
CA GLU A 140 -3.64 8.52 -15.05
C GLU A 140 -5.06 9.09 -14.95
N HIS A 141 -6.01 8.25 -14.54
CA HIS A 141 -7.42 8.63 -14.41
C HIS A 141 -7.83 9.04 -12.98
N GLN A 142 -6.95 8.83 -12.02
CA GLN A 142 -7.22 9.10 -10.59
C GLN A 142 -6.10 9.93 -9.98
N SER A 143 -6.49 10.90 -9.16
CA SER A 143 -5.55 11.69 -8.37
C SER A 143 -4.87 10.82 -7.31
N PRO A 144 -3.57 10.98 -7.09
CA PRO A 144 -2.90 10.36 -5.94
C PRO A 144 -3.31 11.03 -4.61
N ASN A 145 -3.88 12.24 -4.65
CA ASN A 145 -4.43 12.91 -3.49
C ASN A 145 -5.88 12.43 -3.27
N LEU A 146 -6.08 11.64 -2.22
CA LEU A 146 -7.38 11.10 -1.85
C LEU A 146 -8.22 12.13 -1.05
N GLY A 147 -7.57 13.14 -0.48
CA GLY A 147 -8.21 14.08 0.43
C GLY A 147 -8.65 13.42 1.74
N THR A 148 -9.52 14.13 2.47
CA THR A 148 -10.13 13.64 3.72
C THR A 148 -11.53 13.05 3.53
N ASP A 149 -12.08 13.14 2.32
CA ASP A 149 -13.32 12.45 1.94
C ASP A 149 -12.98 11.13 1.24
N LEU A 150 -13.06 10.05 2.00
CA LEU A 150 -12.80 8.68 1.55
C LEU A 150 -14.09 7.91 1.26
N SER A 151 -15.25 8.57 1.23
CA SER A 151 -16.56 7.93 1.03
C SER A 151 -16.67 7.17 -0.29
N GLY A 152 -15.93 7.59 -1.30
CA GLY A 152 -15.85 6.94 -2.62
C GLY A 152 -14.74 5.90 -2.76
N THR A 153 -13.99 5.58 -1.71
CA THR A 153 -12.91 4.58 -1.74
C THR A 153 -13.37 3.23 -1.21
N HIS A 154 -12.59 2.16 -1.47
CA HIS A 154 -12.80 0.90 -0.77
C HIS A 154 -12.62 1.12 0.74
N PRO A 155 -13.51 0.54 1.59
CA PRO A 155 -13.38 0.67 3.05
C PRO A 155 -12.01 0.18 3.54
N ILE A 156 -11.35 0.99 4.35
CA ILE A 156 -10.07 0.73 4.99
C ILE A 156 -10.20 0.89 6.51
N SER A 157 -9.21 0.43 7.26
CA SER A 157 -9.24 0.42 8.73
C SER A 157 -10.47 -0.32 9.27
N LEU A 158 -10.85 -1.36 8.55
CA LEU A 158 -12.02 -2.20 8.79
C LEU A 158 -11.58 -3.50 9.44
N ALA A 159 -11.99 -3.72 10.69
CA ALA A 159 -11.67 -4.95 11.41
C ALA A 159 -12.34 -6.17 10.76
N VAL A 160 -11.60 -7.28 10.66
CA VAL A 160 -12.07 -8.55 10.10
C VAL A 160 -11.70 -9.68 11.04
N ASN A 161 -12.69 -10.50 11.38
CA ASN A 161 -12.50 -11.76 12.11
C ASN A 161 -13.52 -12.80 11.65
N GLU A 162 -13.34 -14.04 12.04
CA GLU A 162 -14.18 -15.16 11.59
C GLU A 162 -15.65 -14.98 11.95
N LEU A 163 -15.95 -14.47 13.15
CA LEU A 163 -17.32 -14.27 13.62
C LEU A 163 -18.02 -13.18 12.79
N LEU A 164 -17.40 -12.01 12.63
CA LEU A 164 -17.95 -10.94 11.81
C LEU A 164 -18.20 -11.38 10.36
N LEU A 165 -17.27 -12.18 9.82
CA LEU A 165 -17.38 -12.70 8.45
C LEU A 165 -18.54 -13.68 8.32
N SER A 166 -18.67 -14.61 9.27
CA SER A 166 -19.76 -15.59 9.33
C SER A 166 -21.11 -14.91 9.46
N ASP A 167 -21.25 -13.99 10.42
CA ASP A 167 -22.49 -13.27 10.68
C ASP A 167 -22.94 -12.46 9.47
N LYS A 168 -21.98 -11.77 8.81
CA LYS A 168 -22.29 -10.96 7.64
C LYS A 168 -22.70 -11.83 6.44
N ASN A 169 -21.99 -12.92 6.18
CA ASN A 169 -22.36 -13.87 5.13
C ASN A 169 -23.75 -14.50 5.38
N ALA A 170 -24.07 -14.85 6.62
CA ALA A 170 -25.39 -15.36 6.99
C ALA A 170 -26.50 -14.30 6.80
N GLN A 171 -26.23 -13.04 7.16
CA GLN A 171 -27.18 -11.94 7.00
C GLN A 171 -27.60 -11.73 5.54
N PHE A 172 -26.72 -11.99 4.60
CA PHE A 172 -26.95 -11.76 3.16
C PHE A 172 -27.13 -13.04 2.35
N ALA A 173 -27.19 -14.22 2.99
CA ALA A 173 -27.29 -15.50 2.29
C ALA A 173 -28.52 -15.60 1.37
N ASP A 174 -29.66 -15.04 1.81
CA ASP A 174 -30.94 -15.09 1.08
C ASP A 174 -31.32 -13.74 0.46
N SER A 175 -30.38 -12.79 0.42
CA SER A 175 -30.67 -11.45 -0.09
C SER A 175 -30.43 -11.36 -1.60
N GLN A 176 -31.10 -10.41 -2.27
CA GLN A 176 -30.81 -10.03 -3.66
C GLN A 176 -29.41 -9.44 -3.82
N VAL A 177 -28.76 -9.10 -2.72
CA VAL A 177 -27.37 -8.63 -2.67
C VAL A 177 -26.48 -9.85 -2.51
N SER A 178 -25.87 -10.27 -3.58
CA SER A 178 -24.88 -11.35 -3.57
C SER A 178 -23.62 -10.87 -2.86
N LEU A 179 -23.58 -11.00 -1.54
CA LEU A 179 -22.42 -10.69 -0.73
C LEU A 179 -21.80 -11.99 -0.21
N ARG A 180 -20.67 -12.35 -0.77
CA ARG A 180 -19.77 -13.36 -0.20
C ARG A 180 -18.47 -12.71 0.19
N LEU A 181 -18.07 -12.92 1.43
CA LEU A 181 -16.78 -12.46 1.95
C LEU A 181 -15.95 -13.66 2.38
N ALA A 182 -14.65 -13.61 2.11
CA ALA A 182 -13.70 -14.64 2.50
C ALA A 182 -12.41 -14.03 3.05
N PHE A 183 -11.70 -14.80 3.86
CA PHE A 183 -10.31 -14.47 4.18
C PHE A 183 -9.42 -14.71 2.97
N PRO A 184 -8.39 -13.87 2.78
CA PRO A 184 -7.32 -14.21 1.86
C PRO A 184 -6.72 -15.57 2.21
N PRO A 185 -6.51 -16.46 1.21
CA PRO A 185 -5.87 -17.75 1.47
C PRO A 185 -4.47 -17.60 2.08
N PRO A 186 -4.00 -18.56 2.88
CA PRO A 186 -2.63 -18.57 3.37
C PRO A 186 -1.62 -18.47 2.22
N GLY A 187 -0.68 -17.53 2.32
CA GLY A 187 0.33 -17.29 1.29
C GLY A 187 -0.11 -16.40 0.12
N ASP A 188 -1.39 -15.98 0.08
CA ASP A 188 -1.85 -15.00 -0.89
C ASP A 188 -1.14 -13.65 -0.72
N PRO A 189 -0.78 -12.94 -1.80
CA PRO A 189 -0.24 -11.59 -1.72
C PRO A 189 -1.17 -10.57 -1.04
N VAL A 190 -2.49 -10.72 -1.18
CA VAL A 190 -3.47 -9.94 -0.42
C VAL A 190 -3.43 -10.38 1.04
N ARG A 191 -3.30 -9.43 1.96
CA ARG A 191 -3.15 -9.72 3.39
C ARG A 191 -4.01 -8.81 4.24
N LEU A 192 -4.59 -9.37 5.29
CA LEU A 192 -5.12 -8.55 6.37
C LEU A 192 -3.95 -8.06 7.23
N SER A 193 -3.89 -6.76 7.40
CA SER A 193 -2.86 -6.08 8.18
C SER A 193 -3.39 -5.74 9.58
N PRO A 194 -2.50 -5.49 10.55
CA PRO A 194 -2.91 -5.03 11.85
C PRO A 194 -3.81 -3.80 11.79
N THR A 195 -4.89 -3.79 12.57
CA THR A 195 -5.85 -2.69 12.71
C THR A 195 -6.05 -2.34 14.19
N GLY A 196 -6.42 -1.11 14.50
CA GLY A 196 -6.54 -0.60 15.87
C GLY A 196 -5.22 -0.06 16.44
N ASN A 197 -5.21 0.24 17.73
CA ASN A 197 -4.02 0.73 18.46
C ASN A 197 -3.01 -0.39 18.76
N LEU A 198 -2.63 -1.14 17.75
CA LEU A 198 -1.92 -2.41 17.84
C LEU A 198 -0.49 -2.33 18.35
N TYR A 199 0.04 -1.14 18.39
CA TYR A 199 1.40 -0.92 18.91
C TYR A 199 1.48 -0.91 20.45
N ARG A 200 0.35 -1.18 21.14
CA ARG A 200 0.27 -1.27 22.61
C ARG A 200 -0.39 -2.56 23.13
N GLY A 201 -0.74 -3.50 22.26
CA GLY A 201 -1.39 -4.76 22.66
C GLY A 201 -0.40 -5.86 23.02
N ALA A 202 -0.78 -6.70 23.97
CA ALA A 202 -0.07 -7.95 24.23
C ALA A 202 -0.04 -8.84 22.97
N PRO A 203 1.07 -9.57 22.70
CA PRO A 203 1.14 -10.49 21.58
C PRO A 203 -0.07 -11.44 21.55
N GLY A 204 -0.71 -11.58 20.40
CA GLY A 204 -1.86 -12.47 20.19
C GLY A 204 -3.24 -11.84 20.36
N LYS A 205 -3.34 -10.52 20.65
CA LYS A 205 -4.62 -9.76 20.65
C LYS A 205 -4.71 -8.76 19.48
N GLU A 206 -3.89 -8.96 18.48
CA GLU A 206 -3.84 -8.09 17.31
C GLU A 206 -5.05 -8.34 16.44
N GLY A 207 -5.97 -7.38 16.40
CA GLY A 207 -7.02 -7.36 15.39
C GLY A 207 -6.40 -7.31 14.00
N ARG A 208 -6.96 -8.01 13.04
CA ARG A 208 -6.60 -7.91 11.63
C ARG A 208 -7.69 -7.19 10.88
N GLY A 209 -7.34 -6.48 9.85
CA GLY A 209 -8.31 -5.73 9.08
C GLY A 209 -7.83 -5.37 7.69
N VAL A 210 -8.73 -4.82 6.91
CA VAL A 210 -8.44 -4.28 5.59
C VAL A 210 -7.75 -2.93 5.78
N GLN A 211 -6.56 -2.81 5.22
CA GLN A 211 -5.74 -1.61 5.22
C GLN A 211 -5.29 -1.30 3.79
N CYS A 212 -4.74 -0.13 3.53
CA CYS A 212 -4.15 0.16 2.22
C CYS A 212 -3.14 -0.92 1.80
N THR A 213 -2.33 -1.40 2.75
CA THR A 213 -1.35 -2.47 2.51
C THR A 213 -1.96 -3.87 2.33
N SER A 214 -3.27 -4.03 2.47
CA SER A 214 -3.93 -5.27 2.07
C SER A 214 -3.90 -5.48 0.56
N CYS A 215 -3.94 -4.38 -0.20
CA CYS A 215 -3.99 -4.38 -1.65
C CYS A 215 -2.76 -3.75 -2.31
N HIS A 216 -1.99 -2.93 -1.58
CA HIS A 216 -0.83 -2.20 -2.10
C HIS A 216 0.43 -2.58 -1.34
N ASP A 217 1.52 -2.86 -2.09
CA ASP A 217 2.87 -2.94 -1.55
C ASP A 217 3.68 -1.74 -2.05
N PRO A 218 4.02 -0.77 -1.19
CA PRO A 218 4.74 0.44 -1.60
C PRO A 218 6.15 0.18 -2.16
N HIS A 219 6.66 -1.05 -2.02
CA HIS A 219 7.97 -1.47 -2.51
C HIS A 219 7.90 -2.23 -3.84
N ASP A 220 6.70 -2.58 -4.33
CA ASP A 220 6.53 -3.39 -5.53
C ASP A 220 5.49 -2.78 -6.49
N ASN A 221 5.94 -2.31 -7.65
CA ASN A 221 5.06 -1.73 -8.67
C ASN A 221 4.89 -2.60 -9.93
N ARG A 222 5.20 -3.91 -9.85
CA ARG A 222 5.13 -4.82 -11.00
C ARG A 222 3.75 -4.90 -11.63
N ASN A 223 2.70 -4.81 -10.83
CA ASN A 223 1.31 -4.86 -11.29
C ASN A 223 0.71 -3.46 -11.58
N GLY A 224 1.52 -2.40 -11.51
CA GLY A 224 1.07 -1.02 -11.57
C GLY A 224 0.35 -0.56 -10.29
N LYS A 225 0.38 0.75 -10.00
CA LYS A 225 -0.26 1.34 -8.81
C LYS A 225 0.08 0.64 -7.49
N PHE A 226 1.23 -0.04 -7.43
CA PHE A 226 1.70 -0.82 -6.29
C PHE A 226 0.76 -1.95 -5.86
N LEU A 227 -0.06 -2.47 -6.74
CA LEU A 227 -0.98 -3.55 -6.42
C LEU A 227 -0.24 -4.88 -6.22
N VAL A 228 -0.62 -5.60 -5.16
CA VAL A 228 -0.05 -6.92 -4.83
C VAL A 228 -0.48 -8.01 -5.82
N LYS A 229 -1.57 -7.79 -6.55
CA LYS A 229 -2.08 -8.62 -7.65
C LYS A 229 -2.54 -7.73 -8.80
N PRO A 230 -2.50 -8.22 -10.04
CA PRO A 230 -3.09 -7.49 -11.16
C PRO A 230 -4.61 -7.34 -10.96
N VAL A 231 -5.15 -6.20 -11.35
CA VAL A 231 -6.59 -5.97 -11.49
C VAL A 231 -6.96 -6.19 -12.95
N LEU A 232 -8.09 -6.86 -13.20
CA LEU A 232 -8.67 -6.96 -14.54
C LEU A 232 -8.92 -5.57 -15.10
N ASP A 233 -8.30 -5.27 -16.22
CA ASP A 233 -8.76 -4.14 -17.03
C ASP A 233 -10.10 -4.52 -17.66
N ARG A 234 -11.13 -3.71 -17.39
CA ARG A 234 -12.45 -3.86 -18.01
C ARG A 234 -12.44 -3.61 -19.53
N SER A 235 -11.31 -3.19 -20.09
CA SER A 235 -11.13 -3.01 -21.55
C SER A 235 -10.98 -4.31 -22.34
N GLY A 236 -10.92 -5.47 -21.68
CA GLY A 236 -10.89 -6.78 -22.35
C GLY A 236 -9.57 -7.13 -23.04
N GLN A 237 -8.53 -6.36 -22.86
CA GLN A 237 -7.20 -6.64 -23.39
C GLN A 237 -6.28 -7.19 -22.30
N GLY A 238 -6.25 -8.48 -22.19
CA GLY A 238 -5.43 -9.21 -21.22
C GLY A 238 -6.28 -9.86 -20.14
N ALA A 239 -7.07 -10.86 -20.49
CA ALA A 239 -7.83 -11.63 -19.51
C ALA A 239 -6.88 -12.38 -18.58
N PRO A 240 -6.86 -12.10 -17.26
CA PRO A 240 -6.26 -13.02 -16.29
C PRO A 240 -7.11 -14.29 -16.22
N ALA A 241 -6.47 -15.36 -15.80
CA ALA A 241 -7.16 -16.61 -15.52
C ALA A 241 -8.27 -16.40 -14.46
N PRO A 242 -9.42 -17.07 -14.57
CA PRO A 242 -10.46 -17.01 -13.54
C PRO A 242 -9.88 -17.29 -12.16
N GLY A 243 -10.26 -16.50 -11.15
CA GLY A 243 -9.83 -16.66 -9.76
C GLY A 243 -8.52 -15.98 -9.35
N SER A 244 -7.89 -15.15 -10.22
CA SER A 244 -6.64 -14.47 -9.91
C SER A 244 -6.77 -12.98 -9.63
N THR A 245 -7.97 -12.46 -9.49
CA THR A 245 -8.17 -11.03 -9.31
C THR A 245 -7.97 -10.60 -7.86
N LEU A 246 -7.48 -9.38 -7.70
CA LEU A 246 -7.32 -8.75 -6.40
C LEU A 246 -8.62 -8.77 -5.58
N CYS A 247 -9.73 -8.41 -6.22
CA CYS A 247 -11.04 -8.30 -5.56
C CYS A 247 -11.61 -9.65 -5.15
N GLU A 248 -11.45 -10.68 -6.01
CA GLU A 248 -11.99 -12.02 -5.79
C GLU A 248 -11.33 -12.76 -4.63
N THR A 249 -10.16 -12.30 -4.19
CA THR A 249 -9.50 -12.87 -3.01
C THR A 249 -10.36 -12.73 -1.75
N CYS A 250 -11.08 -11.61 -1.59
CA CYS A 250 -11.98 -11.38 -0.46
C CYS A 250 -13.45 -11.44 -0.86
N HIS A 251 -13.77 -11.27 -2.15
CA HIS A 251 -15.10 -11.29 -2.73
C HIS A 251 -15.17 -12.41 -3.78
N PRO A 252 -15.17 -13.71 -3.37
CA PRO A 252 -15.20 -14.80 -4.32
C PRO A 252 -16.45 -14.74 -5.19
N ALA A 253 -16.31 -15.01 -6.49
CA ALA A 253 -17.42 -15.14 -7.41
C ALA A 253 -18.39 -16.26 -6.93
N GLN A 254 -19.66 -16.05 -7.14
CA GLN A 254 -20.70 -17.06 -6.88
C GLN A 254 -20.89 -17.97 -8.06
#